data_b524d339e260e857e3268120242a1baa
#
_entry.id   b524d339e260e857e3268120242a1baa
#
_cell.length_a   1.000
_cell.length_b   1.000
_cell.length_c   1.000
_cell.angle_alpha   90.00
_cell.angle_beta   90.00
_cell.angle_gamma   90.00
#
_symmetry.space_group_name_H-M   'P 1'
#
loop_
_entity.id
_entity.type
_entity.pdbx_description
1 polymer ?
#
loop_
_entity_poly.entity_id
_entity_poly.type
_entity_poly.pdbx_seq_one_letter_code
_entity_poly.pdbx_strand_id
1 'polypeptide(L)'
;VMPNLLEELTGQNLAGAAVWGGILGTAYSAMQFLFGPVVGNLSDAYGRRPVMLTALFVMTMDYILLAVAHTVTLILIGRIIGGIMAATHATAAAYMADISTPEEKGRNFGLIGAAFGVGFVLGPVIGSLASVIDLRAPFWIAGALAAANLVFGWFVLPETVTRSIRRPFSWARANPLASFAAIGRLPGLRPLLAVFALFNLAGYVYPAVWSFFGKARFGWDPLHIGLSLAAFGIAMAFVQGVLVGPAIRRFGVWRTVILGFSLEIVAFLFYGVVANPVLALAFTPLAAIAGLGGPALQQIMSNIARDDQQGELQGV
;
A
#
# COMPACT_ATOMS: atom_id res chain seq x y z
N VAL A 1 -15.19 -8.62 1.74
CA VAL A 1 -15.00 -9.54 2.88
C VAL A 1 -15.12 -8.79 4.21
N MET A 2 -14.26 -7.80 4.46
CA MET A 2 -14.19 -7.11 5.76
C MET A 2 -15.53 -6.53 6.27
N PRO A 3 -16.35 -5.83 5.45
CA PRO A 3 -17.65 -5.36 5.92
C PRO A 3 -18.54 -6.47 6.50
N ASN A 4 -18.68 -7.59 5.77
CA ASN A 4 -19.52 -8.70 6.20
C ASN A 4 -18.98 -9.38 7.47
N LEU A 5 -17.65 -9.55 7.57
CA LEU A 5 -17.02 -10.11 8.77
C LEU A 5 -17.24 -9.22 10.00
N LEU A 6 -17.14 -7.90 9.84
CA LEU A 6 -17.34 -6.96 10.94
C LEU A 6 -18.82 -6.90 11.38
N GLU A 7 -19.78 -6.97 10.44
CA GLU A 7 -21.19 -7.09 10.79
C GLU A 7 -21.47 -8.38 11.59
N GLU A 8 -20.90 -9.53 11.15
CA GLU A 8 -21.00 -10.80 11.85
C GLU A 8 -20.45 -10.74 13.28
N LEU A 9 -19.24 -10.19 13.44
CA LEU A 9 -18.55 -10.18 14.73
C LEU A 9 -19.07 -9.14 15.72
N THR A 10 -19.61 -8.03 15.22
CA THR A 10 -20.11 -6.95 16.09
C THR A 10 -21.60 -7.03 16.34
N GLY A 11 -22.35 -7.75 15.50
CA GLY A 11 -23.81 -7.70 15.48
C GLY A 11 -24.37 -6.33 15.09
N GLN A 12 -23.52 -5.41 14.63
CA GLN A 12 -23.90 -4.05 14.24
C GLN A 12 -24.27 -3.99 12.75
N ASN A 13 -24.94 -2.93 12.37
CA ASN A 13 -25.23 -2.63 10.97
C ASN A 13 -23.94 -2.18 10.21
N LEU A 14 -24.08 -2.00 8.90
CA LEU A 14 -22.97 -1.61 8.03
C LEU A 14 -22.27 -0.31 8.47
N ALA A 15 -23.00 0.65 9.07
CA ALA A 15 -22.40 1.89 9.56
C ALA A 15 -21.47 1.61 10.75
N GLY A 16 -21.88 0.78 11.71
CA GLY A 16 -21.02 0.34 12.82
C GLY A 16 -19.82 -0.48 12.33
N ALA A 17 -20.03 -1.36 11.37
CA ALA A 17 -18.94 -2.11 10.73
C ALA A 17 -17.94 -1.20 10.02
N ALA A 18 -18.39 -0.12 9.37
CA ALA A 18 -17.51 0.86 8.73
C ALA A 18 -16.63 1.62 9.75
N VAL A 19 -17.19 1.99 10.92
CA VAL A 19 -16.39 2.60 12.01
C VAL A 19 -15.30 1.66 12.47
N TRP A 20 -15.63 0.39 12.73
CA TRP A 20 -14.63 -0.61 13.10
C TRP A 20 -13.59 -0.83 12.00
N GLY A 21 -14.00 -0.85 10.72
CA GLY A 21 -13.09 -0.92 9.59
C GLY A 21 -12.08 0.24 9.58
N GLY A 22 -12.55 1.45 9.87
CA GLY A 22 -11.71 2.63 10.04
C GLY A 22 -10.74 2.51 11.21
N ILE A 23 -11.19 2.05 12.38
CA ILE A 23 -10.33 1.82 13.56
C ILE A 23 -9.24 0.79 13.26
N LEU A 24 -9.60 -0.35 12.67
CA LEU A 24 -8.67 -1.41 12.32
C LEU A 24 -7.63 -0.97 11.29
N GLY A 25 -8.06 -0.24 10.26
CA GLY A 25 -7.18 0.32 9.25
C GLY A 25 -6.24 1.37 9.84
N THR A 26 -6.75 2.26 10.68
CA THR A 26 -5.96 3.29 11.38
C THR A 26 -4.93 2.65 12.31
N ALA A 27 -5.33 1.66 13.11
CA ALA A 27 -4.42 0.94 14.00
C ALA A 27 -3.26 0.30 13.22
N TYR A 28 -3.56 -0.39 12.13
CA TYR A 28 -2.55 -1.00 11.26
C TYR A 28 -1.60 0.03 10.67
N SER A 29 -2.11 1.09 10.05
CA SER A 29 -1.30 2.12 9.40
C SER A 29 -0.50 2.95 10.40
N ALA A 30 -1.06 3.23 11.58
CA ALA A 30 -0.34 3.92 12.65
C ALA A 30 0.86 3.10 13.15
N MET A 31 0.66 1.79 13.36
CA MET A 31 1.76 0.91 13.76
C MET A 31 2.82 0.80 12.66
N GLN A 32 2.42 0.69 11.40
CA GLN A 32 3.33 0.66 10.27
C GLN A 32 4.18 1.95 10.19
N PHE A 33 3.56 3.11 10.38
CA PHE A 33 4.27 4.40 10.41
C PHE A 33 5.23 4.51 11.59
N LEU A 34 4.76 4.19 12.79
CA LEU A 34 5.56 4.32 14.02
C LEU A 34 6.76 3.36 14.03
N PHE A 35 6.56 2.14 13.56
CA PHE A 35 7.58 1.09 13.62
C PHE A 35 8.39 0.94 12.34
N GLY A 36 8.05 1.63 11.24
CA GLY A 36 8.81 1.61 9.99
C GLY A 36 10.29 1.89 10.18
N PRO A 37 10.68 3.03 10.77
CA PRO A 37 12.08 3.33 11.03
C PRO A 37 12.74 2.38 12.05
N VAL A 38 11.97 1.85 13.00
CA VAL A 38 12.47 0.87 13.98
C VAL A 38 12.84 -0.43 13.27
N VAL A 39 11.94 -0.98 12.46
CA VAL A 39 12.15 -2.23 11.71
C VAL A 39 13.29 -2.06 10.70
N GLY A 40 13.36 -0.94 9.99
CA GLY A 40 14.46 -0.61 9.09
C GLY A 40 15.81 -0.59 9.82
N ASN A 41 15.89 0.08 10.96
CA ASN A 41 17.10 0.18 11.78
C ASN A 41 17.50 -1.19 12.40
N LEU A 42 16.51 -2.02 12.80
CA LEU A 42 16.76 -3.39 13.23
C LEU A 42 17.36 -4.22 12.09
N SER A 43 16.87 -4.05 10.87
CA SER A 43 17.40 -4.77 9.72
C SER A 43 18.84 -4.38 9.36
N ASP A 44 19.22 -3.11 9.57
CA ASP A 44 20.60 -2.64 9.43
C ASP A 44 21.52 -3.21 10.52
N ALA A 45 20.98 -3.43 11.73
CA ALA A 45 21.77 -3.85 12.88
C ALA A 45 21.87 -5.37 13.01
N TYR A 46 20.81 -6.10 12.73
CA TYR A 46 20.76 -7.55 12.95
C TYR A 46 20.80 -8.37 11.66
N GLY A 47 20.59 -7.73 10.53
CA GLY A 47 20.57 -8.35 9.20
C GLY A 47 19.21 -8.23 8.52
N ARG A 48 19.22 -8.21 7.19
CA ARG A 48 18.00 -8.11 6.37
C ARG A 48 17.18 -9.40 6.48
N ARG A 49 17.86 -10.55 6.31
CA ARG A 49 17.24 -11.87 6.29
C ARG A 49 16.43 -12.17 7.56
N PRO A 50 16.98 -12.11 8.80
CA PRO A 50 16.21 -12.43 10.00
C PRO A 50 15.01 -11.51 10.19
N VAL A 51 15.12 -10.22 9.87
CA VAL A 51 13.99 -9.27 9.99
C VAL A 51 12.91 -9.59 8.99
N MET A 52 13.25 -9.88 7.72
CA MET A 52 12.27 -10.28 6.70
C MET A 52 11.57 -11.60 7.05
N LEU A 53 12.31 -12.61 7.51
CA LEU A 53 11.73 -13.89 7.90
C LEU A 53 10.84 -13.76 9.14
N THR A 54 11.24 -12.97 10.14
CA THR A 54 10.40 -12.67 11.31
C THR A 54 9.09 -11.97 10.88
N ALA A 55 9.17 -11.02 9.97
CA ALA A 55 7.98 -10.34 9.47
C ALA A 55 7.05 -11.28 8.69
N LEU A 56 7.58 -12.16 7.85
CA LEU A 56 6.79 -13.18 7.16
C LEU A 56 6.13 -14.16 8.13
N PHE A 57 6.85 -14.56 9.19
CA PHE A 57 6.30 -15.41 10.25
C PHE A 57 5.15 -14.70 10.98
N VAL A 58 5.36 -13.45 11.41
CA VAL A 58 4.31 -12.68 12.11
C VAL A 58 3.12 -12.44 11.19
N MET A 59 3.34 -12.15 9.91
CA MET A 59 2.28 -11.98 8.92
C MET A 59 1.48 -13.28 8.74
N THR A 60 2.15 -14.43 8.70
CA THR A 60 1.48 -15.73 8.66
C THR A 60 0.58 -15.93 9.88
N MET A 61 1.09 -15.64 11.07
CA MET A 61 0.32 -15.74 12.32
C MET A 61 -0.84 -14.75 12.37
N ASP A 62 -0.67 -13.52 11.86
CA ASP A 62 -1.73 -12.53 11.76
C ASP A 62 -2.88 -13.01 10.86
N TYR A 63 -2.57 -13.57 9.69
CA TYR A 63 -3.62 -14.12 8.82
C TYR A 63 -4.34 -15.31 9.43
N ILE A 64 -3.63 -16.20 10.12
CA ILE A 64 -4.25 -17.30 10.86
C ILE A 64 -5.16 -16.74 11.99
N LEU A 65 -4.67 -15.75 12.73
CA LEU A 65 -5.46 -15.07 13.76
C LEU A 65 -6.75 -14.47 13.19
N LEU A 66 -6.66 -13.80 12.04
CA LEU A 66 -7.85 -13.23 11.36
C LEU A 66 -8.82 -14.32 10.90
N ALA A 67 -8.31 -15.47 10.46
CA ALA A 67 -9.14 -16.60 10.03
C ALA A 67 -9.92 -17.23 11.19
N VAL A 68 -9.32 -17.30 12.39
CA VAL A 68 -9.93 -17.91 13.59
C VAL A 68 -10.57 -16.91 14.54
N ALA A 69 -10.48 -15.60 14.27
CA ALA A 69 -11.00 -14.58 15.16
C ALA A 69 -12.52 -14.64 15.27
N HIS A 70 -13.01 -14.67 16.50
CA HIS A 70 -14.43 -14.60 16.86
C HIS A 70 -14.82 -13.28 17.53
N THR A 71 -13.88 -12.35 17.69
CA THR A 71 -14.11 -11.03 18.27
C THR A 71 -13.33 -9.96 17.52
N VAL A 72 -13.90 -8.75 17.46
CA VAL A 72 -13.22 -7.60 16.85
C VAL A 72 -11.94 -7.23 17.58
N THR A 73 -11.89 -7.47 18.89
CA THR A 73 -10.69 -7.23 19.72
C THR A 73 -9.52 -8.09 19.25
N LEU A 74 -9.74 -9.36 18.91
CA LEU A 74 -8.69 -10.24 18.37
C LEU A 74 -8.20 -9.73 17.03
N ILE A 75 -9.11 -9.27 16.15
CA ILE A 75 -8.74 -8.65 14.88
C ILE A 75 -7.91 -7.38 15.12
N LEU A 76 -8.29 -6.55 16.08
CA LEU A 76 -7.54 -5.32 16.43
C LEU A 76 -6.12 -5.65 16.89
N ILE A 77 -5.96 -6.66 17.76
CA ILE A 77 -4.63 -7.14 18.19
C ILE A 77 -3.80 -7.59 16.96
N GLY A 78 -4.39 -8.38 16.07
CA GLY A 78 -3.76 -8.78 14.82
C GLY A 78 -3.35 -7.56 13.97
N ARG A 79 -4.23 -6.58 13.80
CA ARG A 79 -3.91 -5.36 13.05
C ARG A 79 -2.77 -4.55 13.66
N ILE A 80 -2.68 -4.48 14.98
CA ILE A 80 -1.56 -3.81 15.69
C ILE A 80 -0.25 -4.57 15.43
N ILE A 81 -0.23 -5.88 15.66
CA ILE A 81 0.97 -6.71 15.49
C ILE A 81 1.38 -6.77 14.00
N GLY A 82 0.42 -7.01 13.12
CA GLY A 82 0.63 -7.02 11.67
C GLY A 82 1.14 -5.69 11.14
N GLY A 83 0.63 -4.56 11.65
CA GLY A 83 1.08 -3.22 11.29
C GLY A 83 2.55 -2.96 11.66
N ILE A 84 2.99 -3.41 12.84
CA ILE A 84 4.40 -3.31 13.27
C ILE A 84 5.31 -4.01 12.26
N MET A 85 4.95 -5.20 11.80
CA MET A 85 5.77 -6.02 10.90
C MET A 85 5.54 -5.70 9.40
N ALA A 86 4.48 -5.00 9.04
CA ALA A 86 4.23 -4.57 7.65
C ALA A 86 5.24 -3.53 7.14
N ALA A 87 6.01 -2.91 8.02
CA ALA A 87 7.07 -1.97 7.69
C ALA A 87 8.28 -2.58 6.94
N THR A 88 8.18 -3.84 6.50
CA THR A 88 9.24 -4.56 5.79
C THR A 88 9.45 -4.13 4.34
N HIS A 89 8.57 -3.31 3.77
CA HIS A 89 8.76 -2.82 2.40
C HIS A 89 10.12 -2.10 2.25
N ALA A 90 10.48 -1.24 3.20
CA ALA A 90 11.78 -0.57 3.21
C ALA A 90 12.94 -1.57 3.35
N THR A 91 12.78 -2.61 4.17
CA THR A 91 13.79 -3.68 4.32
C THR A 91 13.95 -4.47 3.03
N ALA A 92 12.85 -4.80 2.33
CA ALA A 92 12.88 -5.49 1.04
C ALA A 92 13.54 -4.63 -0.05
N ALA A 93 13.26 -3.34 -0.08
CA ALA A 93 13.92 -2.39 -0.99
C ALA A 93 15.41 -2.28 -0.70
N ALA A 94 15.81 -2.21 0.57
CA ALA A 94 17.21 -2.19 0.97
C ALA A 94 17.91 -3.52 0.62
N TYR A 95 17.27 -4.67 0.87
CA TYR A 95 17.76 -5.98 0.45
C TYR A 95 18.01 -6.04 -1.06
N MET A 96 17.05 -5.56 -1.85
CA MET A 96 17.18 -5.51 -3.31
C MET A 96 18.33 -4.58 -3.74
N ALA A 97 18.52 -3.45 -3.06
CA ALA A 97 19.66 -2.56 -3.30
C ALA A 97 21.01 -3.23 -3.00
N ASP A 98 21.06 -4.05 -1.92
CA ASP A 98 22.28 -4.73 -1.48
C ASP A 98 22.72 -5.81 -2.49
N ILE A 99 21.79 -6.51 -3.15
CA ILE A 99 22.07 -7.58 -4.13
C ILE A 99 22.19 -7.11 -5.57
N SER A 100 21.94 -5.82 -5.84
CA SER A 100 21.91 -5.27 -7.20
C SER A 100 23.19 -4.52 -7.52
N THR A 101 23.75 -4.76 -8.72
CA THR A 101 24.76 -3.85 -9.28
C THR A 101 24.15 -2.49 -9.61
N PRO A 102 24.94 -1.40 -9.74
CA PRO A 102 24.41 -0.09 -10.11
C PRO A 102 23.54 -0.10 -11.36
N GLU A 103 23.92 -0.91 -12.36
CA GLU A 103 23.24 -1.05 -13.65
C GLU A 103 21.89 -1.79 -13.52
N GLU A 104 21.80 -2.74 -12.57
CA GLU A 104 20.63 -3.59 -12.36
C GLU A 104 19.60 -2.98 -11.42
N LYS A 105 19.98 -1.99 -10.58
CA LYS A 105 19.08 -1.39 -9.59
C LYS A 105 17.74 -0.97 -10.18
N GLY A 106 17.73 -0.24 -11.28
CA GLY A 106 16.51 0.22 -11.91
C GLY A 106 15.57 -0.92 -12.29
N ARG A 107 16.10 -1.98 -12.91
CA ARG A 107 15.35 -3.18 -13.29
C ARG A 107 14.80 -3.90 -12.06
N ASN A 108 15.62 -4.09 -11.04
CA ASN A 108 15.27 -4.87 -9.86
C ASN A 108 14.24 -4.14 -8.97
N PHE A 109 14.35 -2.82 -8.83
CA PHE A 109 13.29 -2.01 -8.20
C PHE A 109 11.99 -2.03 -9.01
N GLY A 110 12.09 -2.04 -10.35
CA GLY A 110 10.93 -2.23 -11.22
C GLY A 110 10.19 -3.54 -10.98
N LEU A 111 10.91 -4.64 -10.66
CA LEU A 111 10.30 -5.93 -10.30
C LEU A 111 9.51 -5.85 -8.99
N ILE A 112 9.98 -5.09 -7.99
CA ILE A 112 9.21 -4.86 -6.74
C ILE A 112 7.90 -4.15 -7.07
N GLY A 113 7.95 -3.10 -7.89
CA GLY A 113 6.73 -2.38 -8.32
C GLY A 113 5.78 -3.27 -9.12
N ALA A 114 6.31 -4.09 -10.03
CA ALA A 114 5.50 -5.04 -10.80
C ALA A 114 4.84 -6.09 -9.91
N ALA A 115 5.56 -6.65 -8.94
CA ALA A 115 5.03 -7.61 -7.97
C ALA A 115 3.91 -6.98 -7.12
N PHE A 116 4.10 -5.72 -6.68
CA PHE A 116 3.07 -4.97 -5.96
C PHE A 116 1.81 -4.78 -6.83
N GLY A 117 1.99 -4.38 -8.11
CA GLY A 117 0.88 -4.22 -9.06
C GLY A 117 0.11 -5.51 -9.31
N VAL A 118 0.83 -6.63 -9.51
CA VAL A 118 0.21 -7.97 -9.64
C VAL A 118 -0.56 -8.35 -8.38
N GLY A 119 0.02 -8.13 -7.20
CA GLY A 119 -0.62 -8.39 -5.92
C GLY A 119 -1.89 -7.55 -5.71
N PHE A 120 -1.86 -6.29 -6.13
CA PHE A 120 -3.00 -5.39 -6.04
C PHE A 120 -4.19 -5.82 -6.93
N VAL A 121 -3.91 -6.47 -8.07
CA VAL A 121 -4.95 -7.04 -8.95
C VAL A 121 -5.42 -8.39 -8.44
N LEU A 122 -4.48 -9.31 -8.18
CA LEU A 122 -4.81 -10.69 -7.79
C LEU A 122 -5.40 -10.79 -6.38
N GLY A 123 -4.96 -9.93 -5.45
CA GLY A 123 -5.44 -9.95 -4.06
C GLY A 123 -6.97 -9.84 -3.95
N PRO A 124 -7.58 -8.77 -4.49
CA PRO A 124 -9.04 -8.63 -4.50
C PRO A 124 -9.77 -9.77 -5.23
N VAL A 125 -9.21 -10.28 -6.34
CA VAL A 125 -9.80 -11.40 -7.09
C VAL A 125 -9.81 -12.67 -6.24
N ILE A 126 -8.65 -13.07 -5.74
CA ILE A 126 -8.51 -14.27 -4.90
C ILE A 126 -9.37 -14.12 -3.64
N GLY A 127 -9.31 -12.96 -2.98
CA GLY A 127 -10.07 -12.69 -1.78
C GLY A 127 -11.59 -12.74 -2.00
N SER A 128 -12.07 -12.20 -3.13
CA SER A 128 -13.49 -12.22 -3.44
C SER A 128 -13.99 -13.61 -3.83
N LEU A 129 -13.26 -14.35 -4.66
CA LEU A 129 -13.61 -15.72 -5.04
C LEU A 129 -13.60 -16.66 -3.83
N ALA A 130 -12.59 -16.57 -2.99
CA ALA A 130 -12.51 -17.37 -1.77
C ALA A 130 -13.68 -17.07 -0.81
N SER A 131 -14.11 -15.81 -0.72
CA SER A 131 -15.22 -15.42 0.16
C SER A 131 -16.58 -15.94 -0.27
N VAL A 132 -16.73 -16.44 -1.51
CA VAL A 132 -17.93 -17.16 -1.95
C VAL A 132 -18.04 -18.53 -1.28
N ILE A 133 -16.91 -19.15 -0.95
CA ILE A 133 -16.85 -20.46 -0.28
C ILE A 133 -17.10 -20.28 1.22
N ASP A 134 -16.33 -19.38 1.84
CA ASP A 134 -16.43 -19.04 3.25
C ASP A 134 -15.88 -17.64 3.49
N LEU A 135 -16.49 -16.89 4.40
CA LEU A 135 -16.10 -15.50 4.71
C LEU A 135 -14.67 -15.40 5.24
N ARG A 136 -14.14 -16.45 5.84
CA ARG A 136 -12.78 -16.53 6.40
C ARG A 136 -11.78 -17.19 5.45
N ALA A 137 -12.23 -17.84 4.37
CA ALA A 137 -11.36 -18.49 3.38
C ALA A 137 -10.27 -17.59 2.82
N PRO A 138 -10.50 -16.29 2.54
CA PRO A 138 -9.44 -15.36 2.09
C PRO A 138 -8.27 -15.26 3.06
N PHE A 139 -8.53 -15.29 4.37
CA PHE A 139 -7.47 -15.19 5.39
C PHE A 139 -6.66 -16.50 5.47
N TRP A 140 -7.32 -17.66 5.32
CA TRP A 140 -6.62 -18.96 5.23
C TRP A 140 -5.71 -19.02 4.01
N ILE A 141 -6.18 -18.57 2.84
CA ILE A 141 -5.37 -18.52 1.61
C ILE A 141 -4.19 -17.56 1.79
N ALA A 142 -4.43 -16.36 2.34
CA ALA A 142 -3.38 -15.39 2.59
C ALA A 142 -2.34 -15.92 3.59
N GLY A 143 -2.79 -16.62 4.64
CA GLY A 143 -1.91 -17.29 5.60
C GLY A 143 -1.07 -18.40 4.97
N ALA A 144 -1.67 -19.22 4.13
CA ALA A 144 -0.95 -20.27 3.39
C ALA A 144 0.09 -19.70 2.43
N LEU A 145 -0.25 -18.64 1.69
CA LEU A 145 0.69 -17.93 0.82
C LEU A 145 1.84 -17.29 1.61
N ALA A 146 1.54 -16.66 2.75
CA ALA A 146 2.56 -16.09 3.62
C ALA A 146 3.48 -17.17 4.22
N ALA A 147 2.92 -18.30 4.64
CA ALA A 147 3.69 -19.46 5.11
C ALA A 147 4.59 -20.06 4.00
N ALA A 148 4.05 -20.22 2.80
CA ALA A 148 4.82 -20.68 1.65
C ALA A 148 5.97 -19.70 1.33
N ASN A 149 5.71 -18.39 1.38
CA ASN A 149 6.73 -17.36 1.18
C ASN A 149 7.79 -17.37 2.31
N LEU A 150 7.38 -17.61 3.55
CA LEU A 150 8.31 -17.78 4.68
C LEU A 150 9.25 -18.99 4.45
N VAL A 151 8.68 -20.13 4.06
CA VAL A 151 9.46 -21.34 3.76
C VAL A 151 10.40 -21.11 2.58
N PHE A 152 9.89 -20.50 1.51
CA PHE A 152 10.72 -20.14 0.35
C PHE A 152 11.85 -19.19 0.76
N GLY A 153 11.55 -18.14 1.50
CA GLY A 153 12.54 -17.17 1.97
C GLY A 153 13.57 -17.79 2.90
N TRP A 154 13.18 -18.76 3.72
CA TRP A 154 14.12 -19.48 4.60
C TRP A 154 15.24 -20.17 3.82
N PHE A 155 14.92 -20.80 2.68
CA PHE A 155 15.86 -21.54 1.86
C PHE A 155 16.59 -20.67 0.83
N VAL A 156 15.95 -19.59 0.34
CA VAL A 156 16.45 -18.86 -0.82
C VAL A 156 17.10 -17.52 -0.45
N LEU A 157 16.67 -16.85 0.63
CA LEU A 157 17.22 -15.55 0.98
C LEU A 157 18.59 -15.67 1.69
N PRO A 158 19.72 -15.23 1.08
CA PRO A 158 20.98 -15.07 1.78
C PRO A 158 20.93 -13.83 2.69
N GLU A 159 21.83 -13.76 3.68
CA GLU A 159 22.05 -12.53 4.43
C GLU A 159 22.91 -11.56 3.62
N THR A 160 22.46 -10.31 3.49
CA THR A 160 23.18 -9.29 2.71
C THR A 160 23.97 -8.32 3.60
N VAL A 161 23.61 -8.19 4.87
CA VAL A 161 24.29 -7.27 5.79
C VAL A 161 25.58 -7.92 6.29
N THR A 162 26.70 -7.58 5.65
CA THR A 162 28.03 -7.98 6.07
C THR A 162 28.51 -7.16 7.27
N ARG A 163 29.58 -7.63 7.93
CA ARG A 163 30.19 -6.91 9.07
C ARG A 163 30.62 -5.48 8.71
N SER A 164 30.99 -5.23 7.45
CA SER A 164 31.49 -3.94 6.96
C SER A 164 30.39 -2.89 6.78
N ILE A 165 29.14 -3.31 6.48
CA ILE A 165 28.01 -2.39 6.26
C ILE A 165 27.02 -2.39 7.43
N ARG A 166 27.23 -3.27 8.41
CA ARG A 166 26.37 -3.38 9.60
C ARG A 166 26.44 -2.09 10.43
N ARG A 167 25.28 -1.55 10.77
CA ARG A 167 25.16 -0.33 11.59
C ARG A 167 24.53 -0.68 12.93
N PRO A 168 25.09 -0.21 14.06
CA PRO A 168 24.48 -0.46 15.37
C PRO A 168 23.10 0.17 15.44
N PHE A 169 22.18 -0.44 16.16
CA PHE A 169 20.85 0.11 16.39
C PHE A 169 20.92 1.48 17.08
N SER A 170 20.11 2.42 16.64
CA SER A 170 20.07 3.78 17.20
C SER A 170 18.64 4.30 17.27
N TRP A 171 18.17 4.63 18.47
CA TRP A 171 16.85 5.23 18.69
C TRP A 171 16.68 6.58 17.97
N ALA A 172 17.75 7.34 17.80
CA ALA A 172 17.71 8.60 17.06
C ALA A 172 17.32 8.40 15.58
N ARG A 173 17.78 7.29 14.96
CA ARG A 173 17.42 6.91 13.57
C ARG A 173 16.09 6.16 13.49
N ALA A 174 15.64 5.59 14.59
CA ALA A 174 14.36 4.88 14.69
C ALA A 174 13.18 5.83 14.94
N ASN A 175 13.40 7.16 14.95
CA ASN A 175 12.35 8.14 15.19
C ASN A 175 11.49 8.36 13.94
N PRO A 176 10.20 8.01 13.94
CA PRO A 176 9.30 8.20 12.79
C PRO A 176 9.10 9.69 12.45
N LEU A 177 9.27 10.58 13.42
CA LEU A 177 9.13 12.03 13.20
C LEU A 177 10.36 12.67 12.54
N ALA A 178 11.45 11.92 12.38
CA ALA A 178 12.65 12.42 11.71
C ALA A 178 12.39 12.79 10.24
N SER A 179 11.48 12.09 9.56
CA SER A 179 11.05 12.41 8.20
C SER A 179 10.41 13.81 8.12
N PHE A 180 9.61 14.20 9.11
CA PHE A 180 9.04 15.56 9.15
C PHE A 180 10.12 16.63 9.37
N ALA A 181 11.17 16.33 10.15
CA ALA A 181 12.30 17.23 10.29
C ALA A 181 13.09 17.38 8.97
N ALA A 182 13.13 16.32 8.14
CA ALA A 182 13.74 16.37 6.81
C ALA A 182 13.02 17.34 5.87
N ILE A 183 11.70 17.49 5.96
CA ILE A 183 10.93 18.51 5.22
C ILE A 183 11.49 19.91 5.44
N GLY A 184 11.98 20.18 6.67
CA GLY A 184 12.64 21.44 7.01
C GLY A 184 13.86 21.75 6.16
N ARG A 185 14.57 20.72 5.70
CA ARG A 185 15.79 20.82 4.88
C ARG A 185 15.52 20.97 3.38
N LEU A 186 14.25 20.88 2.97
CA LEU A 186 13.77 20.94 1.59
C LEU A 186 12.86 22.16 1.34
N PRO A 187 13.30 23.41 1.61
CA PRO A 187 12.43 24.57 1.63
C PRO A 187 11.75 24.84 0.28
N GLY A 188 12.41 24.58 -0.83
CA GLY A 188 11.86 24.75 -2.19
C GLY A 188 10.80 23.70 -2.56
N LEU A 189 10.76 22.57 -1.85
CA LEU A 189 9.86 21.46 -2.12
C LEU A 189 8.64 21.42 -1.18
N ARG A 190 8.64 22.20 -0.09
CA ARG A 190 7.55 22.17 0.91
C ARG A 190 6.15 22.30 0.32
N PRO A 191 5.84 23.24 -0.58
CA PRO A 191 4.49 23.34 -1.15
C PRO A 191 4.13 22.12 -2.00
N LEU A 192 5.09 21.57 -2.76
CA LEU A 192 4.86 20.37 -3.57
C LEU A 192 4.68 19.13 -2.70
N LEU A 193 5.43 18.99 -1.62
CA LEU A 193 5.27 17.92 -0.63
C LEU A 193 3.89 18.01 0.04
N ALA A 194 3.42 19.22 0.38
CA ALA A 194 2.07 19.40 0.92
C ALA A 194 1.00 18.98 -0.09
N VAL A 195 1.13 19.36 -1.37
CA VAL A 195 0.22 18.93 -2.43
C VAL A 195 0.26 17.42 -2.62
N PHE A 196 1.45 16.82 -2.60
CA PHE A 196 1.64 15.38 -2.71
C PHE A 196 1.00 14.63 -1.52
N ALA A 197 1.18 15.13 -0.31
CA ALA A 197 0.55 14.56 0.89
C ALA A 197 -0.99 14.64 0.81
N LEU A 198 -1.55 15.79 0.39
CA LEU A 198 -2.99 15.95 0.22
C LEU A 198 -3.56 15.04 -0.88
N PHE A 199 -2.84 14.92 -2.00
CA PHE A 199 -3.21 14.01 -3.08
C PHE A 199 -3.23 12.55 -2.63
N ASN A 200 -2.18 12.10 -1.92
CA ASN A 200 -2.15 10.75 -1.37
C ASN A 200 -3.24 10.53 -0.31
N LEU A 201 -3.47 11.52 0.57
CA LEU A 201 -4.54 11.44 1.56
C LEU A 201 -5.91 11.28 0.89
N ALA A 202 -6.19 12.05 -0.15
CA ALA A 202 -7.42 11.91 -0.93
C ALA A 202 -7.51 10.54 -1.60
N GLY A 203 -6.45 10.08 -2.28
CA GLY A 203 -6.41 8.79 -2.96
C GLY A 203 -6.60 7.59 -2.03
N TYR A 204 -6.15 7.69 -0.78
CA TYR A 204 -6.34 6.64 0.23
C TYR A 204 -7.80 6.42 0.65
N VAL A 205 -8.70 7.37 0.37
CA VAL A 205 -10.14 7.21 0.62
C VAL A 205 -10.69 5.99 -0.14
N TYR A 206 -10.28 5.78 -1.39
CA TYR A 206 -10.76 4.64 -2.19
C TYR A 206 -10.49 3.29 -1.51
N PRO A 207 -9.25 2.87 -1.25
CA PRO A 207 -9.01 1.58 -0.61
C PRO A 207 -9.61 1.48 0.78
N ALA A 208 -9.73 2.58 1.52
CA ALA A 208 -10.27 2.58 2.87
C ALA A 208 -11.78 2.35 2.91
N VAL A 209 -12.54 2.97 2.02
CA VAL A 209 -14.01 2.96 2.09
C VAL A 209 -14.69 2.19 0.96
N TRP A 210 -14.00 1.82 -0.11
CA TRP A 210 -14.60 1.26 -1.32
C TRP A 210 -15.51 0.05 -1.07
N SER A 211 -15.07 -0.85 -0.22
CA SER A 211 -15.84 -2.06 0.11
C SER A 211 -17.15 -1.74 0.86
N PHE A 212 -17.11 -0.76 1.75
CA PHE A 212 -18.29 -0.29 2.48
C PHE A 212 -19.21 0.53 1.57
N PHE A 213 -18.64 1.42 0.77
CA PHE A 213 -19.36 2.23 -0.20
C PHE A 213 -20.09 1.36 -1.25
N GLY A 214 -19.39 0.40 -1.85
CA GLY A 214 -19.98 -0.50 -2.84
C GLY A 214 -21.14 -1.32 -2.26
N LYS A 215 -20.99 -1.80 -1.02
CA LYS A 215 -22.06 -2.52 -0.31
C LYS A 215 -23.24 -1.58 0.03
N ALA A 216 -22.96 -0.39 0.57
CA ALA A 216 -24.02 0.55 0.99
C ALA A 216 -24.77 1.16 -0.19
N ARG A 217 -24.06 1.55 -1.25
CA ARG A 217 -24.64 2.33 -2.36
C ARG A 217 -25.23 1.45 -3.44
N PHE A 218 -24.61 0.30 -3.73
CA PHE A 218 -24.97 -0.55 -4.87
C PHE A 218 -25.47 -1.94 -4.44
N GLY A 219 -25.43 -2.29 -3.15
CA GLY A 219 -25.74 -3.64 -2.68
C GLY A 219 -24.72 -4.70 -3.15
N TRP A 220 -23.51 -4.30 -3.52
CA TRP A 220 -22.50 -5.23 -4.03
C TRP A 220 -22.10 -6.27 -3.00
N ASP A 221 -22.05 -7.51 -3.44
CA ASP A 221 -21.44 -8.60 -2.70
C ASP A 221 -19.90 -8.55 -2.77
N PRO A 222 -19.19 -9.39 -2.00
CA PRO A 222 -17.74 -9.41 -2.02
C PRO A 222 -17.13 -9.67 -3.40
N LEU A 223 -17.82 -10.44 -4.27
CA LEU A 223 -17.34 -10.74 -5.62
C LEU A 223 -17.35 -9.49 -6.51
N HIS A 224 -18.45 -8.74 -6.54
CA HIS A 224 -18.54 -7.50 -7.30
C HIS A 224 -17.53 -6.46 -6.82
N ILE A 225 -17.34 -6.32 -5.50
CA ILE A 225 -16.32 -5.45 -4.91
C ILE A 225 -14.93 -5.87 -5.37
N GLY A 226 -14.60 -7.17 -5.29
CA GLY A 226 -13.29 -7.67 -5.70
C GLY A 226 -13.00 -7.46 -7.19
N LEU A 227 -13.99 -7.73 -8.05
CA LEU A 227 -13.87 -7.52 -9.50
C LEU A 227 -13.72 -6.02 -9.85
N SER A 228 -14.41 -5.12 -9.14
CA SER A 228 -14.24 -3.68 -9.34
C SER A 228 -12.85 -3.19 -8.98
N LEU A 229 -12.28 -3.70 -7.88
CA LEU A 229 -10.90 -3.39 -7.47
C LEU A 229 -9.87 -3.96 -8.45
N ALA A 230 -10.10 -5.17 -8.97
CA ALA A 230 -9.25 -5.77 -9.99
C ALA A 230 -9.28 -4.97 -11.30
N ALA A 231 -10.47 -4.56 -11.76
CA ALA A 231 -10.63 -3.72 -12.94
C ALA A 231 -9.90 -2.38 -12.79
N PHE A 232 -10.02 -1.75 -11.61
CA PHE A 232 -9.27 -0.54 -11.29
C PHE A 232 -7.75 -0.78 -11.30
N GLY A 233 -7.29 -1.87 -10.68
CA GLY A 233 -5.87 -2.22 -10.64
C GLY A 233 -5.28 -2.45 -12.03
N ILE A 234 -5.98 -3.17 -12.91
CA ILE A 234 -5.57 -3.38 -14.30
C ILE A 234 -5.50 -2.05 -15.06
N ALA A 235 -6.55 -1.22 -14.93
CA ALA A 235 -6.59 0.09 -15.57
C ALA A 235 -5.46 0.99 -15.06
N MET A 236 -5.19 1.01 -13.75
CA MET A 236 -4.10 1.77 -13.15
C MET A 236 -2.73 1.30 -13.63
N ALA A 237 -2.50 -0.01 -13.72
CA ALA A 237 -1.26 -0.58 -14.25
C ALA A 237 -1.05 -0.15 -15.72
N PHE A 238 -2.11 -0.17 -16.52
CA PHE A 238 -2.06 0.32 -17.90
C PHE A 238 -1.75 1.82 -17.97
N VAL A 239 -2.42 2.63 -17.15
CA VAL A 239 -2.18 4.09 -17.09
C VAL A 239 -0.73 4.38 -16.70
N GLN A 240 -0.23 3.77 -15.64
CA GLN A 240 1.13 4.01 -15.16
C GLN A 240 2.19 3.46 -16.10
N GLY A 241 1.99 2.27 -16.66
CA GLY A 241 2.97 1.64 -17.55
C GLY A 241 2.99 2.21 -18.97
N VAL A 242 1.83 2.65 -19.47
CA VAL A 242 1.67 3.01 -20.90
C VAL A 242 1.37 4.48 -21.10
N LEU A 243 0.54 5.12 -20.26
CA LEU A 243 0.03 6.46 -20.54
C LEU A 243 0.85 7.60 -19.92
N VAL A 244 1.50 7.39 -18.78
CA VAL A 244 2.25 8.46 -18.06
C VAL A 244 3.33 9.05 -18.96
N GLY A 245 4.18 8.22 -19.58
CA GLY A 245 5.26 8.69 -20.45
C GLY A 245 4.77 9.51 -21.64
N PRO A 246 3.85 9.00 -22.49
CA PRO A 246 3.25 9.76 -23.58
C PRO A 246 2.55 11.04 -23.15
N ALA A 247 1.81 11.01 -22.03
CA ALA A 247 1.13 12.20 -21.51
C ALA A 247 2.12 13.31 -21.16
N ILE A 248 3.21 12.97 -20.46
CA ILE A 248 4.26 13.91 -20.10
C ILE A 248 4.96 14.45 -21.34
N ARG A 249 5.27 13.60 -22.32
CA ARG A 249 5.90 14.07 -23.60
C ARG A 249 5.00 14.99 -24.40
N ARG A 250 3.68 14.74 -24.43
CA ARG A 250 2.74 15.51 -25.25
C ARG A 250 2.28 16.81 -24.58
N PHE A 251 1.98 16.77 -23.27
CA PHE A 251 1.37 17.88 -22.53
C PHE A 251 2.38 18.63 -21.65
N GLY A 252 3.53 18.03 -21.38
CA GLY A 252 4.48 18.51 -20.37
C GLY A 252 4.07 18.07 -18.95
N VAL A 253 5.05 18.08 -18.03
CA VAL A 253 4.88 17.52 -16.66
C VAL A 253 3.78 18.27 -15.89
N TRP A 254 3.81 19.60 -15.85
CA TRP A 254 2.84 20.42 -15.09
C TRP A 254 1.40 20.22 -15.57
N ARG A 255 1.17 20.20 -16.88
CA ARG A 255 -0.19 19.97 -17.40
C ARG A 255 -0.66 18.56 -17.14
N THR A 256 0.23 17.59 -17.10
CA THR A 256 -0.10 16.20 -16.74
C THR A 256 -0.53 16.10 -15.28
N VAL A 257 0.13 16.81 -14.36
CA VAL A 257 -0.31 16.90 -12.96
C VAL A 257 -1.71 17.52 -12.85
N ILE A 258 -1.93 18.68 -13.50
CA ILE A 258 -3.23 19.35 -13.46
C ILE A 258 -4.32 18.45 -14.05
N LEU A 259 -4.06 17.77 -15.17
CA LEU A 259 -5.00 16.85 -15.78
C LEU A 259 -5.34 15.68 -14.83
N GLY A 260 -4.33 15.04 -14.24
CA GLY A 260 -4.54 13.94 -13.29
C GLY A 260 -5.39 14.38 -12.10
N PHE A 261 -5.05 15.50 -11.47
CA PHE A 261 -5.79 16.01 -10.31
C PHE A 261 -7.21 16.46 -10.67
N SER A 262 -7.40 17.07 -11.84
CA SER A 262 -8.75 17.42 -12.31
C SER A 262 -9.61 16.19 -12.54
N LEU A 263 -9.05 15.14 -13.11
CA LEU A 263 -9.75 13.86 -13.31
C LEU A 263 -10.05 13.17 -11.96
N GLU A 264 -9.17 13.29 -10.97
CA GLU A 264 -9.42 12.77 -9.60
C GLU A 264 -10.62 13.49 -8.97
N ILE A 265 -10.69 14.82 -9.07
CA ILE A 265 -11.85 15.59 -8.60
C ILE A 265 -13.13 15.13 -9.30
N VAL A 266 -13.09 14.98 -10.63
CA VAL A 266 -14.24 14.49 -11.41
C VAL A 266 -14.66 13.10 -10.96
N ALA A 267 -13.69 12.21 -10.70
CA ALA A 267 -13.95 10.86 -10.23
C ALA A 267 -14.61 10.85 -8.85
N PHE A 268 -14.13 11.65 -7.89
CA PHE A 268 -14.77 11.78 -6.58
C PHE A 268 -16.19 12.32 -6.68
N LEU A 269 -16.40 13.39 -7.46
CA LEU A 269 -17.74 13.95 -7.66
C LEU A 269 -18.69 12.95 -8.30
N PHE A 270 -18.21 12.21 -9.32
CA PHE A 270 -19.00 11.19 -9.98
C PHE A 270 -19.41 10.06 -9.01
N TYR A 271 -18.46 9.50 -8.26
CA TYR A 271 -18.77 8.46 -7.29
C TYR A 271 -19.65 8.97 -6.14
N GLY A 272 -19.57 10.25 -5.79
CA GLY A 272 -20.45 10.85 -4.78
C GLY A 272 -21.93 10.87 -5.19
N VAL A 273 -22.23 10.99 -6.49
CA VAL A 273 -23.60 11.12 -7.00
C VAL A 273 -24.13 9.88 -7.71
N VAL A 274 -23.27 9.02 -8.26
CA VAL A 274 -23.70 7.85 -9.03
C VAL A 274 -24.53 6.89 -8.18
N ALA A 275 -25.67 6.47 -8.73
CA ALA A 275 -26.56 5.48 -8.11
C ALA A 275 -26.61 4.15 -8.89
N ASN A 276 -26.22 4.17 -10.15
CA ASN A 276 -26.26 2.97 -11.01
C ASN A 276 -24.95 2.20 -10.89
N PRO A 277 -24.97 0.91 -10.44
CA PRO A 277 -23.78 0.11 -10.24
C PRO A 277 -23.01 -0.18 -11.55
N VAL A 278 -23.72 -0.29 -12.68
CA VAL A 278 -23.09 -0.53 -13.99
C VAL A 278 -22.33 0.69 -14.45
N LEU A 279 -22.89 1.89 -14.27
CA LEU A 279 -22.19 3.16 -14.58
C LEU A 279 -20.98 3.36 -13.67
N ALA A 280 -21.10 3.01 -12.38
CA ALA A 280 -19.98 3.08 -11.45
C ALA A 280 -18.81 2.18 -11.90
N LEU A 281 -19.11 0.94 -12.30
CA LEU A 281 -18.11 0.01 -12.80
C LEU A 281 -17.51 0.46 -14.15
N ALA A 282 -18.35 0.91 -15.09
CA ALA A 282 -17.91 1.39 -16.39
C ALA A 282 -17.03 2.66 -16.29
N PHE A 283 -17.21 3.48 -15.26
CA PHE A 283 -16.38 4.65 -15.01
C PHE A 283 -15.02 4.33 -14.39
N THR A 284 -14.84 3.13 -13.82
CA THR A 284 -13.61 2.74 -13.13
C THR A 284 -12.33 2.91 -13.97
N PRO A 285 -12.27 2.52 -15.25
CA PRO A 285 -11.09 2.78 -16.09
C PRO A 285 -10.80 4.26 -16.31
N LEU A 286 -11.84 5.10 -16.39
CA LEU A 286 -11.69 6.57 -16.50
C LEU A 286 -11.13 7.16 -15.21
N ALA A 287 -11.63 6.70 -14.06
CA ALA A 287 -11.10 7.11 -12.77
C ALA A 287 -9.60 6.76 -12.63
N ALA A 288 -9.17 5.61 -13.16
CA ALA A 288 -7.76 5.23 -13.14
C ALA A 288 -6.84 6.19 -13.91
N ILE A 289 -7.35 6.93 -14.90
CA ILE A 289 -6.56 7.93 -15.65
C ILE A 289 -6.09 9.07 -14.73
N ALA A 290 -6.79 9.35 -13.64
CA ALA A 290 -6.34 10.29 -12.62
C ALA A 290 -4.96 9.92 -12.04
N GLY A 291 -4.60 8.63 -12.05
CA GLY A 291 -3.28 8.13 -11.66
C GLY A 291 -2.08 8.69 -12.44
N LEU A 292 -2.31 9.50 -13.48
CA LEU A 292 -1.26 10.28 -14.16
C LEU A 292 -0.63 11.34 -13.24
N GLY A 293 -1.39 11.88 -12.29
CA GLY A 293 -0.98 13.02 -11.47
C GLY A 293 0.18 12.73 -10.54
N GLY A 294 0.16 11.57 -9.86
CA GLY A 294 1.16 11.20 -8.86
C GLY A 294 2.60 11.10 -9.42
N PRO A 295 2.86 10.24 -10.41
CA PRO A 295 4.18 10.12 -11.03
C PRO A 295 4.68 11.43 -11.65
N ALA A 296 3.79 12.22 -12.28
CA ALA A 296 4.17 13.51 -12.83
C ALA A 296 4.59 14.51 -11.73
N LEU A 297 3.88 14.54 -10.59
CA LEU A 297 4.26 15.38 -9.46
C LEU A 297 5.59 14.92 -8.84
N GLN A 298 5.79 13.61 -8.68
CA GLN A 298 7.07 13.06 -8.21
C GLN A 298 8.23 13.45 -9.14
N GLN A 299 8.02 13.45 -10.46
CA GLN A 299 9.03 13.90 -11.42
C GLN A 299 9.38 15.39 -11.22
N ILE A 300 8.37 16.26 -10.98
CA ILE A 300 8.62 17.68 -10.70
C ILE A 300 9.47 17.82 -9.44
N MET A 301 9.12 17.13 -8.36
CA MET A 301 9.84 17.19 -7.10
C MET A 301 11.27 16.68 -7.25
N SER A 302 11.46 15.56 -7.95
CA SER A 302 12.79 15.01 -8.23
C SER A 302 13.67 15.94 -9.08
N ASN A 303 13.09 16.65 -10.05
CA ASN A 303 13.82 17.62 -10.88
C ASN A 303 14.23 18.89 -10.11
N ILE A 304 13.52 19.25 -9.03
CA ILE A 304 13.84 20.41 -8.18
C ILE A 304 14.82 20.03 -7.09
N ALA A 305 14.73 18.80 -6.57
CA ALA A 305 15.64 18.31 -5.55
C ALA A 305 17.06 18.17 -6.10
N ARG A 306 18.05 18.60 -5.31
CA ARG A 306 19.45 18.38 -5.64
C ARG A 306 19.82 16.90 -5.48
N ASP A 307 20.90 16.47 -6.12
CA ASP A 307 21.35 15.07 -6.08
C ASP A 307 21.58 14.57 -4.64
N ASP A 308 22.10 15.43 -3.75
CA ASP A 308 22.31 15.13 -2.34
C ASP A 308 21.00 15.04 -1.51
N GLN A 309 19.89 15.57 -2.04
CA GLN A 309 18.57 15.62 -1.39
C GLN A 309 17.61 14.53 -1.88
N GLN A 310 17.95 13.79 -2.95
CA GLN A 310 17.05 12.76 -3.53
C GLN A 310 16.68 11.67 -2.51
N GLY A 311 17.62 11.26 -1.67
CA GLY A 311 17.36 10.29 -0.60
C GLY A 311 16.41 10.81 0.48
N GLU A 312 16.55 12.10 0.87
CA GLU A 312 15.63 12.75 1.82
C GLU A 312 14.24 12.91 1.21
N LEU A 313 14.14 13.28 -0.08
CA LEU A 313 12.89 13.43 -0.79
C LEU A 313 12.09 12.10 -0.84
N GLN A 314 12.79 10.99 -1.10
CA GLN A 314 12.13 9.66 -1.15
C GLN A 314 11.75 9.13 0.24
N GLY A 315 12.37 9.65 1.28
CA GLY A 315 12.10 9.25 2.67
C GLY A 315 11.01 10.06 3.38
N VAL A 316 10.52 11.11 2.74
CA VAL A 316 9.42 11.99 3.21
C VAL A 316 8.12 11.66 2.48
#